data_f474a0870b2107ed9b933b986bb24d9e
#
_entry.id   f474a0870b2107ed9b933b986bb24d9e
#
_cell.length_a   1.000
_cell.length_b   1.000
_cell.length_c   1.000
_cell.angle_alpha   90.00
_cell.angle_beta   90.00
_cell.angle_gamma   90.00
#
_symmetry.space_group_name_H-M   'P 1'
#
loop_
_entity.id
_entity.type
_entity.pdbx_description
1 polymer ?
#
loop_
_entity_poly.entity_id
_entity_poly.type
_entity_poly.pdbx_seq_one_letter_code
_entity_poly.pdbx_strand_id
1 'polypeptide(L)'
;MKHTLILMTLSACAFAADFTLAIGSPAAASLPGTENSPNQVRKVKDAAFAVRTENCADPANALITATAEGLVNGERQSTALRLIPGGPGVYLIPGVPGGKGVWVVRLIGSCHEAKAGAVVPIGPSGFIRESSKFFPRFATEGDIVASLKSLAGGAK
;
A
#
# COMPACT_ATOMS: atom_id res chain seq x y z
N MET A 1 -5.94 62.24 18.90
CA MET A 1 -5.42 61.31 17.88
C MET A 1 -5.63 59.90 18.37
N LYS A 2 -6.60 59.17 17.79
CA LYS A 2 -6.92 57.77 18.14
C LYS A 2 -6.23 56.87 17.14
N HIS A 3 -5.25 56.08 17.58
CA HIS A 3 -4.56 55.09 16.75
C HIS A 3 -5.34 53.77 16.83
N THR A 4 -5.99 53.40 15.72
CA THR A 4 -6.67 52.11 15.56
C THR A 4 -5.63 51.12 15.10
N LEU A 5 -5.28 50.14 15.97
CA LEU A 5 -4.39 49.04 15.67
C LEU A 5 -5.22 47.95 14.94
N ILE A 6 -5.00 47.75 13.65
CA ILE A 6 -5.61 46.67 12.88
C ILE A 6 -4.76 45.44 13.07
N LEU A 7 -5.27 44.44 13.83
CA LEU A 7 -4.66 43.13 13.98
C LEU A 7 -5.01 42.30 12.74
N MET A 8 -4.07 42.12 11.82
CA MET A 8 -4.21 41.15 10.72
C MET A 8 -3.93 39.74 11.25
N THR A 9 -4.96 38.95 11.41
CA THR A 9 -4.83 37.49 11.66
C THR A 9 -4.46 36.80 10.36
N LEU A 10 -3.20 36.37 10.23
CA LEU A 10 -2.79 35.42 9.18
C LEU A 10 -3.41 34.06 9.50
N SER A 11 -4.47 33.68 8.80
CA SER A 11 -4.95 32.31 8.76
C SER A 11 -3.97 31.48 7.94
N ALA A 12 -3.08 30.76 8.62
CA ALA A 12 -2.28 29.71 7.99
C ALA A 12 -3.22 28.57 7.61
N CYS A 13 -3.59 28.47 6.32
CA CYS A 13 -4.20 27.26 5.78
C CYS A 13 -3.14 26.14 5.83
N ALA A 14 -3.15 25.34 6.89
CA ALA A 14 -2.43 24.09 6.90
C ALA A 14 -3.09 23.16 5.86
N PHE A 15 -2.47 22.98 4.71
CA PHE A 15 -2.84 21.92 3.80
C PHE A 15 -2.53 20.60 4.51
N ALA A 16 -3.55 19.95 5.05
CA ALA A 16 -3.42 18.58 5.50
C ALA A 16 -3.10 17.73 4.27
N ALA A 17 -1.91 17.12 4.26
CA ALA A 17 -1.56 16.20 3.19
C ALA A 17 -2.53 15.00 3.24
N ASP A 18 -3.01 14.57 2.08
CA ASP A 18 -3.94 13.46 1.98
C ASP A 18 -3.32 12.15 2.49
N PHE A 19 -4.13 11.34 3.16
CA PHE A 19 -3.72 9.99 3.56
C PHE A 19 -3.37 9.16 2.33
N THR A 20 -2.18 8.56 2.33
CA THR A 20 -1.68 7.76 1.21
C THR A 20 -1.04 6.46 1.68
N LEU A 21 -0.86 5.54 0.72
CA LEU A 21 -0.11 4.31 0.89
C LEU A 21 1.20 4.41 0.10
N ALA A 22 2.32 4.10 0.74
CA ALA A 22 3.61 3.94 0.08
C ALA A 22 4.01 2.47 0.07
N ILE A 23 4.63 2.01 -1.02
CA ILE A 23 5.15 0.66 -1.14
C ILE A 23 6.67 0.66 -1.27
N GLY A 24 7.31 -0.37 -0.75
CA GLY A 24 8.76 -0.51 -0.79
C GLY A 24 9.22 -1.94 -0.64
N SER A 25 10.54 -2.14 -0.69
CA SER A 25 11.12 -3.46 -0.42
C SER A 25 10.82 -3.90 1.02
N PRO A 26 10.71 -5.19 1.29
CA PRO A 26 10.48 -5.69 2.65
C PRO A 26 11.56 -5.26 3.65
N ALA A 27 12.80 -5.14 3.21
CA ALA A 27 13.92 -4.69 4.05
C ALA A 27 13.73 -3.24 4.56
N ALA A 28 13.05 -2.38 3.78
CA ALA A 28 12.75 -1.01 4.18
C ALA A 28 11.70 -0.90 5.31
N ALA A 29 11.00 -2.00 5.62
CA ALA A 29 10.01 -2.07 6.70
C ALA A 29 10.62 -2.56 8.03
N SER A 30 11.90 -2.90 8.06
CA SER A 30 12.57 -3.32 9.29
C SER A 30 12.64 -2.15 10.26
N LEU A 31 12.19 -2.37 11.50
CA LEU A 31 12.33 -1.37 12.56
C LEU A 31 13.79 -1.34 13.03
N PRO A 32 14.38 -0.14 13.27
CA PRO A 32 15.69 -0.03 13.90
C PRO A 32 15.74 -0.84 15.21
N GLY A 33 16.75 -1.67 15.37
CA GLY A 33 16.96 -2.50 16.56
C GLY A 33 16.29 -3.87 16.57
N THR A 34 15.53 -4.22 15.53
CA THR A 34 14.89 -5.55 15.41
C THR A 34 15.49 -6.41 14.29
N GLU A 35 16.44 -5.86 13.53
CA GLU A 35 16.99 -6.47 12.31
C GLU A 35 17.68 -7.84 12.57
N ASN A 36 18.11 -8.10 13.82
CA ASN A 36 18.84 -9.31 14.19
C ASN A 36 17.96 -10.43 14.79
N SER A 37 16.65 -10.24 14.86
CA SER A 37 15.76 -11.30 15.32
C SER A 37 15.54 -12.33 14.22
N PRO A 38 15.85 -13.64 14.44
CA PRO A 38 15.66 -14.68 13.42
C PRO A 38 14.24 -14.73 12.86
N ASN A 39 13.24 -14.46 13.68
CA ASN A 39 11.83 -14.43 13.27
C ASN A 39 11.51 -13.23 12.38
N GLN A 40 12.15 -12.09 12.60
CA GLN A 40 11.98 -10.88 11.79
C GLN A 40 12.64 -11.06 10.42
N VAL A 41 13.87 -11.58 10.40
CA VAL A 41 14.60 -11.88 9.16
C VAL A 41 13.80 -12.85 8.28
N ARG A 42 13.21 -13.89 8.89
CA ARG A 42 12.37 -14.85 8.17
C ARG A 42 11.12 -14.19 7.59
N LYS A 43 10.42 -13.36 8.37
CA LYS A 43 9.22 -12.63 7.90
C LYS A 43 9.52 -11.70 6.73
N VAL A 44 10.64 -10.99 6.80
CA VAL A 44 11.08 -10.09 5.71
C VAL A 44 11.41 -10.89 4.44
N LYS A 45 12.06 -12.05 4.57
CA LYS A 45 12.45 -12.90 3.45
C LYS A 45 11.25 -13.46 2.69
N ASP A 46 10.16 -13.76 3.39
CA ASP A 46 8.95 -14.35 2.80
C ASP A 46 7.94 -13.29 2.30
N ALA A 47 8.25 -12.00 2.48
CA ALA A 47 7.39 -10.92 2.04
C ALA A 47 7.70 -10.50 0.58
N ALA A 48 6.65 -10.27 -0.20
CA ALA A 48 6.76 -9.74 -1.56
C ALA A 48 7.14 -8.24 -1.56
N PHE A 49 6.54 -7.47 -0.66
CA PHE A 49 6.82 -6.04 -0.48
C PHE A 49 6.30 -5.56 0.89
N ALA A 50 6.64 -4.33 1.22
CA ALA A 50 6.10 -3.63 2.39
C ALA A 50 5.15 -2.52 1.96
N VAL A 51 4.11 -2.28 2.76
CA VAL A 51 3.24 -1.12 2.66
C VAL A 51 3.35 -0.27 3.91
N ARG A 52 3.40 1.05 3.74
CA ARG A 52 3.42 2.04 4.82
C ARG A 52 2.27 3.01 4.62
N THR A 53 1.63 3.38 5.73
CA THR A 53 0.68 4.50 5.75
C THR A 53 1.43 5.82 5.87
N GLU A 54 1.05 6.81 5.07
CA GLU A 54 1.61 8.16 5.11
C GLU A 54 0.50 9.16 5.39
N ASN A 55 0.83 10.23 6.10
CA ASN A 55 -0.10 11.30 6.48
C ASN A 55 -1.31 10.80 7.29
N CYS A 56 -1.12 9.76 8.10
CA CYS A 56 -2.08 9.29 9.09
C CYS A 56 -1.66 9.82 10.47
N ALA A 57 -2.54 10.55 11.14
CA ALA A 57 -2.25 11.11 12.47
C ALA A 57 -2.04 10.00 13.52
N ASP A 58 -2.67 8.84 13.33
CA ASP A 58 -2.54 7.68 14.20
C ASP A 58 -2.25 6.42 13.36
N PRO A 59 -1.00 6.25 12.90
CA PRO A 59 -0.65 5.14 12.03
C PRO A 59 -0.80 3.75 12.69
N ALA A 60 -0.77 3.68 14.01
CA ALA A 60 -0.97 2.42 14.74
C ALA A 60 -2.41 1.90 14.62
N ASN A 61 -3.37 2.79 14.44
CA ASN A 61 -4.80 2.48 14.28
C ASN A 61 -5.28 2.56 12.82
N ALA A 62 -4.37 2.77 11.87
CA ALA A 62 -4.72 2.67 10.46
C ALA A 62 -5.10 1.23 10.11
N LEU A 63 -6.23 1.07 9.39
CA LEU A 63 -6.68 -0.23 8.92
C LEU A 63 -6.19 -0.46 7.51
N ILE A 64 -5.42 -1.53 7.31
CA ILE A 64 -4.96 -1.97 5.99
C ILE A 64 -5.47 -3.37 5.72
N THR A 65 -5.98 -3.60 4.53
CA THR A 65 -6.29 -4.94 4.01
C THR A 65 -5.64 -5.15 2.66
N ALA A 66 -5.29 -6.39 2.37
CA ALA A 66 -4.71 -6.79 1.10
C ALA A 66 -5.44 -8.01 0.53
N THR A 67 -5.65 -7.99 -0.77
CA THR A 67 -6.24 -9.12 -1.52
C THR A 67 -5.38 -9.37 -2.75
N ALA A 68 -4.93 -10.60 -2.94
CA ALA A 68 -4.33 -11.02 -4.19
C ALA A 68 -5.44 -11.30 -5.21
N GLU A 69 -5.36 -10.64 -6.36
CA GLU A 69 -6.28 -10.78 -7.47
C GLU A 69 -5.51 -11.32 -8.68
N GLY A 70 -5.92 -12.43 -9.21
CA GLY A 70 -5.19 -13.10 -10.29
C GLY A 70 -6.06 -13.42 -11.51
N LEU A 71 -5.39 -13.57 -12.65
CA LEU A 71 -5.95 -14.15 -13.86
C LEU A 71 -5.12 -15.41 -14.20
N VAL A 72 -5.68 -16.58 -13.89
CA VAL A 72 -5.01 -17.88 -14.03
C VAL A 72 -5.77 -18.69 -15.07
N ASN A 73 -5.12 -19.05 -16.16
CA ASN A 73 -5.77 -19.76 -17.28
C ASN A 73 -7.04 -19.06 -17.82
N GLY A 74 -7.10 -17.73 -17.75
CA GLY A 74 -8.26 -16.95 -18.16
C GLY A 74 -9.35 -16.81 -17.09
N GLU A 75 -9.23 -17.48 -15.96
CA GLU A 75 -10.18 -17.40 -14.84
C GLU A 75 -9.70 -16.42 -13.76
N ARG A 76 -10.65 -15.68 -13.21
CA ARG A 76 -10.41 -14.74 -12.13
C ARG A 76 -10.28 -15.49 -10.80
N GLN A 77 -9.25 -15.18 -10.05
CA GLN A 77 -9.04 -15.69 -8.69
C GLN A 77 -8.84 -14.52 -7.72
N SER A 78 -9.36 -14.66 -6.51
CA SER A 78 -9.23 -13.66 -5.44
C SER A 78 -8.95 -14.36 -4.11
N THR A 79 -7.92 -13.91 -3.40
CA THR A 79 -7.50 -14.48 -2.12
C THR A 79 -7.10 -13.37 -1.16
N ALA A 80 -7.74 -13.33 0.01
CA ALA A 80 -7.34 -12.40 1.07
C ALA A 80 -5.93 -12.75 1.58
N LEU A 81 -5.08 -11.74 1.71
CA LEU A 81 -3.72 -11.89 2.22
C LEU A 81 -3.67 -11.50 3.70
N ARG A 82 -3.02 -12.35 4.49
CA ARG A 82 -2.77 -12.06 5.90
C ARG A 82 -1.56 -11.14 6.01
N LEU A 83 -1.78 -9.90 6.40
CA LEU A 83 -0.72 -8.93 6.62
C LEU A 83 0.14 -9.30 7.83
N ILE A 84 1.44 -9.04 7.73
CA ILE A 84 2.40 -9.26 8.82
C ILE A 84 2.78 -7.88 9.35
N PRO A 85 2.48 -7.54 10.62
CA PRO A 85 2.87 -6.26 11.20
C PRO A 85 4.38 -6.06 11.17
N GLY A 86 4.82 -4.91 10.64
CA GLY A 86 6.23 -4.46 10.62
C GLY A 86 6.51 -3.30 11.59
N GLY A 87 5.44 -2.71 12.15
CA GLY A 87 5.50 -1.56 13.05
C GLY A 87 4.25 -0.69 12.91
N PRO A 88 4.14 0.44 13.62
CA PRO A 88 3.02 1.36 13.50
C PRO A 88 2.84 1.83 12.06
N GLY A 89 1.69 1.52 11.46
CA GLY A 89 1.38 1.87 10.08
C GLY A 89 2.23 1.17 9.01
N VAL A 90 3.01 0.15 9.38
CA VAL A 90 3.86 -0.62 8.45
C VAL A 90 3.47 -2.08 8.46
N TYR A 91 3.25 -2.65 7.28
CA TYR A 91 2.87 -4.03 7.10
C TYR A 91 3.69 -4.69 5.99
N LEU A 92 4.05 -5.94 6.21
CA LEU A 92 4.65 -6.79 5.19
C LEU A 92 3.54 -7.57 4.48
N ILE A 93 3.59 -7.57 3.17
CA ILE A 93 2.67 -8.29 2.31
C ILE A 93 3.32 -9.61 1.93
N PRO A 94 2.74 -10.76 2.27
CA PRO A 94 3.26 -12.06 1.88
C PRO A 94 3.24 -12.22 0.36
N GLY A 95 3.98 -13.20 -0.14
CA GLY A 95 3.91 -13.60 -1.54
C GLY A 95 2.49 -13.98 -1.95
N VAL A 96 2.12 -13.69 -3.19
CA VAL A 96 0.85 -14.15 -3.75
C VAL A 96 0.85 -15.67 -3.92
N PRO A 97 -0.32 -16.33 -3.94
CA PRO A 97 -0.40 -17.76 -4.22
C PRO A 97 0.37 -18.10 -5.50
N GLY A 98 1.28 -19.07 -5.43
CA GLY A 98 2.07 -19.52 -6.58
C GLY A 98 1.17 -20.14 -7.66
N GLY A 99 1.46 -19.85 -8.91
CA GLY A 99 0.73 -20.45 -10.05
C GLY A 99 1.07 -19.74 -11.35
N LYS A 100 0.72 -20.38 -12.47
CA LYS A 100 0.79 -19.76 -13.79
C LYS A 100 -0.32 -18.71 -13.87
N GLY A 101 0.03 -17.48 -14.21
CA GLY A 101 -0.94 -16.40 -14.36
C GLY A 101 -0.33 -15.03 -14.05
N VAL A 102 -1.15 -14.00 -14.18
CA VAL A 102 -0.80 -12.63 -13.80
C VAL A 102 -1.51 -12.28 -12.51
N TRP A 103 -0.80 -11.57 -11.62
CA TRP A 103 -1.31 -11.24 -10.29
C TRP A 103 -1.11 -9.76 -9.97
N VAL A 104 -2.08 -9.21 -9.29
CA VAL A 104 -1.97 -7.91 -8.63
C VAL A 104 -2.36 -8.04 -7.17
N VAL A 105 -1.80 -7.20 -6.30
CA VAL A 105 -2.27 -7.04 -4.93
C VAL A 105 -3.08 -5.76 -4.86
N ARG A 106 -4.34 -5.89 -4.49
CA ARG A 106 -5.20 -4.77 -4.14
C ARG A 106 -4.99 -4.43 -2.68
N LEU A 107 -4.62 -3.19 -2.41
CA LEU A 107 -4.52 -2.63 -1.06
C LEU A 107 -5.68 -1.67 -0.81
N ILE A 108 -6.25 -1.74 0.37
CA ILE A 108 -7.24 -0.82 0.89
C ILE A 108 -6.73 -0.30 2.22
N GLY A 109 -6.62 1.01 2.36
CA GLY A 109 -6.20 1.68 3.57
C GLY A 109 -7.24 2.69 4.04
N SER A 110 -7.45 2.77 5.35
CA SER A 110 -8.22 3.83 5.97
C SER A 110 -7.52 4.35 7.23
N CYS A 111 -7.58 5.65 7.41
CA CYS A 111 -7.10 6.35 8.59
C CYS A 111 -8.20 7.34 8.99
N HIS A 112 -8.94 7.03 10.05
CA HIS A 112 -10.18 7.71 10.38
C HIS A 112 -11.15 7.68 9.18
N GLU A 113 -11.57 8.83 8.68
CA GLU A 113 -12.46 8.96 7.51
C GLU A 113 -11.71 8.97 6.18
N ALA A 114 -10.39 9.20 6.21
CA ALA A 114 -9.56 9.24 5.01
C ALA A 114 -9.35 7.83 4.44
N LYS A 115 -9.36 7.73 3.12
CA LYS A 115 -9.26 6.46 2.38
C LYS A 115 -8.14 6.54 1.37
N ALA A 116 -7.45 5.43 1.20
CA ALA A 116 -6.47 5.26 0.13
C ALA A 116 -6.55 3.83 -0.42
N GLY A 117 -6.15 3.66 -1.66
CA GLY A 117 -6.05 2.36 -2.29
C GLY A 117 -4.82 2.26 -3.16
N ALA A 118 -4.38 1.03 -3.41
CA ALA A 118 -3.37 0.77 -4.43
C ALA A 118 -3.66 -0.55 -5.14
N VAL A 119 -3.19 -0.64 -6.38
CA VAL A 119 -3.13 -1.88 -7.16
C VAL A 119 -1.67 -2.08 -7.55
N VAL A 120 -1.07 -3.12 -7.00
CA VAL A 120 0.37 -3.41 -7.09
C VAL A 120 0.57 -4.68 -7.92
N PRO A 121 1.06 -4.57 -9.15
CA PRO A 121 1.39 -5.74 -9.99
C PRO A 121 2.53 -6.57 -9.40
N ILE A 122 2.41 -7.89 -9.52
CA ILE A 122 3.41 -8.85 -9.07
C ILE A 122 4.02 -9.55 -10.28
N GLY A 123 5.32 -9.43 -10.39
CA GLY A 123 6.13 -10.11 -11.40
C GLY A 123 6.95 -11.26 -10.81
N PRO A 124 7.76 -11.93 -11.64
CA PRO A 124 8.62 -13.03 -11.21
C PRO A 124 9.65 -12.63 -10.13
N SER A 125 10.08 -11.38 -10.14
CA SER A 125 11.09 -10.84 -9.21
C SER A 125 10.50 -10.13 -8.00
N GLY A 126 9.16 -10.14 -7.82
CA GLY A 126 8.46 -9.42 -6.77
C GLY A 126 7.48 -8.37 -7.35
N PHE A 127 7.23 -7.30 -6.61
CA PHE A 127 6.30 -6.26 -7.07
C PHE A 127 6.92 -5.36 -8.15
N ILE A 128 6.08 -4.87 -9.06
CA ILE A 128 6.48 -3.99 -10.17
C ILE A 128 6.07 -2.56 -9.81
N ARG A 129 7.03 -1.79 -9.27
CA ARG A 129 6.78 -0.44 -8.76
C ARG A 129 6.26 0.50 -9.85
N GLU A 130 6.85 0.46 -11.03
CA GLU A 130 6.56 1.36 -12.15
C GLU A 130 5.14 1.21 -12.68
N SER A 131 4.55 0.03 -12.51
CA SER A 131 3.18 -0.28 -12.92
C SER A 131 2.18 -0.21 -11.77
N SER A 132 2.64 0.11 -10.56
CA SER A 132 1.77 0.27 -9.39
C SER A 132 0.95 1.55 -9.50
N LYS A 133 -0.33 1.47 -9.14
CA LYS A 133 -1.27 2.60 -9.17
C LYS A 133 -1.78 2.90 -7.79
N PHE A 134 -1.82 4.18 -7.43
CA PHE A 134 -2.27 4.68 -6.15
C PHE A 134 -3.48 5.58 -6.33
N PHE A 135 -4.43 5.51 -5.40
CA PHE A 135 -5.70 6.20 -5.46
C PHE A 135 -6.02 6.88 -4.12
N PRO A 136 -6.56 8.12 -4.12
CA PRO A 136 -7.09 8.80 -2.93
C PRO A 136 -8.48 8.26 -2.55
N ARG A 137 -8.77 7.03 -2.89
CA ARG A 137 -9.99 6.26 -2.66
C ARG A 137 -9.67 4.78 -2.67
N PHE A 138 -10.61 3.95 -2.34
CA PHE A 138 -10.45 2.50 -2.56
C PHE A 138 -10.36 2.18 -4.05
N ALA A 139 -9.45 1.27 -4.40
CA ALA A 139 -9.35 0.76 -5.76
C ALA A 139 -10.63 0.01 -6.13
N THR A 140 -11.20 0.35 -7.30
CA THR A 140 -12.41 -0.28 -7.83
C THR A 140 -12.10 -1.57 -8.58
N GLU A 141 -13.12 -2.35 -8.87
CA GLU A 141 -13.00 -3.53 -9.72
C GLU A 141 -12.45 -3.18 -11.11
N GLY A 142 -12.85 -2.04 -11.67
CA GLY A 142 -12.34 -1.55 -12.96
C GLY A 142 -10.82 -1.28 -12.92
N ASP A 143 -10.30 -0.73 -11.82
CA ASP A 143 -8.86 -0.49 -11.65
C ASP A 143 -8.07 -1.82 -11.62
N ILE A 144 -8.62 -2.85 -10.99
CA ILE A 144 -8.02 -4.18 -10.91
C ILE A 144 -8.01 -4.84 -12.28
N VAL A 145 -9.16 -4.88 -12.97
CA VAL A 145 -9.30 -5.47 -14.31
C VAL A 145 -8.36 -4.79 -15.30
N ALA A 146 -8.26 -3.47 -15.27
CA ALA A 146 -7.36 -2.72 -16.15
C ALA A 146 -5.87 -3.10 -15.89
N SER A 147 -5.49 -3.28 -14.64
CA SER A 147 -4.12 -3.68 -14.28
C SER A 147 -3.81 -5.12 -14.71
N LEU A 148 -4.73 -6.06 -14.49
CA LEU A 148 -4.58 -7.45 -14.92
C LEU A 148 -4.49 -7.58 -16.45
N LYS A 149 -5.31 -6.83 -17.20
CA LYS A 149 -5.25 -6.81 -18.66
C LYS A 149 -3.93 -6.25 -19.18
N SER A 150 -3.43 -5.18 -18.55
CA SER A 150 -2.13 -4.59 -18.91
C SER A 150 -0.99 -5.60 -18.73
N LEU A 151 -0.99 -6.35 -17.63
CA LEU A 151 0.02 -7.40 -17.37
C LEU A 151 -0.10 -8.57 -18.36
N ALA A 152 -1.30 -9.03 -18.65
CA ALA A 152 -1.54 -10.13 -19.59
C ALA A 152 -1.14 -9.76 -21.02
N GLY A 153 -1.33 -8.50 -21.41
CA GLY A 153 -0.93 -8.00 -22.75
C GLY A 153 0.57 -7.74 -22.90
N GLY A 154 1.28 -7.47 -21.81
CA GLY A 154 2.73 -7.23 -21.81
C GLY A 154 3.60 -8.50 -21.75
N ALA A 155 3.01 -9.66 -21.57
CA ALA A 155 3.70 -10.97 -21.47
C ALA A 155 3.94 -11.65 -22.83
N LYS A 156 4.15 -10.87 -23.91
CA LYS A 156 4.50 -11.38 -25.25
C LYS A 156 5.98 -11.32 -25.49
#